data_1cd9fe9fa2c01572875caa566d25e3a0
#
_entry.id   1cd9fe9fa2c01572875caa566d25e3a0
#
_cell.length_a   1.000
_cell.length_b   1.000
_cell.length_c   1.000
_cell.angle_alpha   90.00
_cell.angle_beta   90.00
_cell.angle_gamma   90.00
#
_symmetry.space_group_name_H-M   'P 1'
#
loop_
_entity.id
_entity.type
_entity.pdbx_description
1 polymer ?
#
loop_
_entity_poly.entity_id
_entity_poly.type
_entity_poly.pdbx_seq_one_letter_code
_entity_poly.pdbx_strand_id
1 'polypeptide(L)' 'MNERMTRAEIESKFDSEHVLLDEPETDEHLHVLGGTVVFHSKSEEEVYRKAAELRLKRIAYLYTGKIAEDAIWIF' A
#
# COMPACT_ATOMS: atom_id res chain seq x y z
N MET A 1 14.40 3.89 8.31
CA MET A 1 13.91 2.83 9.18
C MET A 1 12.41 2.64 8.98
N ASN A 2 11.99 1.40 8.90
CA ASN A 2 10.59 1.09 8.60
C ASN A 2 9.73 1.18 9.84
N GLU A 3 8.59 1.83 9.69
CA GLU A 3 7.66 1.99 10.79
C GLU A 3 6.35 1.29 10.48
N ARG A 4 5.76 0.71 11.52
CA ARG A 4 4.45 0.13 11.39
C ARG A 4 3.42 1.22 11.50
N MET A 5 2.51 1.27 10.55
CA MET A 5 1.51 2.34 10.47
C MET A 5 0.13 1.77 10.20
N THR A 6 -0.88 2.45 10.72
CA THR A 6 -2.25 2.10 10.36
C THR A 6 -2.56 2.65 8.97
N ARG A 7 -3.61 2.14 8.37
CA ARG A 7 -4.02 2.61 7.05
C ARG A 7 -4.33 4.11 7.06
N ALA A 8 -4.98 4.59 8.13
CA ALA A 8 -5.29 6.01 8.23
C ALA A 8 -4.03 6.86 8.28
N GLU A 9 -3.02 6.41 9.00
CA GLU A 9 -1.74 7.11 9.06
C GLU A 9 -1.04 7.12 7.72
N ILE A 10 -1.09 6.00 7.02
CA ILE A 10 -0.48 5.90 5.70
C ILE A 10 -1.15 6.86 4.72
N GLU A 11 -2.48 6.87 4.73
CA GLU A 11 -3.23 7.75 3.83
C GLU A 11 -3.01 9.23 4.14
N SER A 12 -2.75 9.53 5.41
CA SER A 12 -2.47 10.90 5.83
C SER A 12 -1.06 11.35 5.43
N LYS A 13 -0.11 10.44 5.53
CA LYS A 13 1.30 10.78 5.28
C LYS A 13 1.67 10.78 3.82
N PHE A 14 1.12 9.87 3.05
CA PHE A 14 1.42 9.76 1.62
C PHE A 14 0.22 10.18 0.80
N ASP A 15 0.47 10.97 -0.23
CA ASP A 15 -0.60 11.47 -1.08
C ASP A 15 -0.42 10.95 -2.50
N SER A 16 -1.44 10.25 -2.98
CA SER A 16 -1.45 9.70 -4.34
C SER A 16 -0.22 8.86 -4.64
N GLU A 17 0.15 8.01 -3.70
CA GLU A 17 1.30 7.14 -3.87
C GLU A 17 0.91 5.67 -3.66
N HIS A 18 1.70 4.82 -4.28
CA HIS A 18 1.61 3.38 -4.04
C HIS A 18 2.56 3.05 -2.91
N VAL A 19 2.06 2.36 -1.90
CA VAL A 19 2.82 2.05 -0.70
C VAL A 19 2.97 0.54 -0.60
N LEU A 20 4.19 0.09 -0.34
CA LEU A 20 4.49 -1.32 -0.15
C LEU A 20 4.56 -1.60 1.34
N LEU A 21 3.77 -2.54 1.79
CA LEU A 21 3.70 -2.91 3.19
C LEU A 21 4.25 -4.31 3.41
N ASP A 22 5.06 -4.45 4.45
CA ASP A 22 5.55 -5.73 4.91
C ASP A 22 4.72 -6.13 6.13
N GLU A 23 4.42 -7.42 6.24
CA GLU A 23 3.63 -7.95 7.33
C GLU A 23 2.32 -7.17 7.52
N PRO A 24 1.49 -7.08 6.47
CA PRO A 24 0.27 -6.30 6.58
C PRO A 24 -0.72 -6.92 7.55
N GLU A 25 -1.45 -6.05 8.24
CA GLU A 25 -2.56 -6.49 9.06
C GLU A 25 -3.83 -6.43 8.23
N THR A 26 -4.59 -7.49 8.28
CA THR A 26 -5.85 -7.55 7.53
C THR A 26 -6.96 -8.00 8.47
N ASP A 27 -8.19 -7.64 8.12
CA ASP A 27 -9.35 -8.11 8.85
C ASP A 27 -9.82 -9.45 8.25
N GLU A 28 -10.94 -9.96 8.75
CA GLU A 28 -11.47 -11.24 8.27
C GLU A 28 -11.91 -11.20 6.80
N HIS A 29 -12.08 -10.00 6.24
CA HIS A 29 -12.43 -9.83 4.84
C HIS A 29 -11.21 -9.48 3.98
N LEU A 30 -10.02 -9.60 4.55
CA LEU A 30 -8.75 -9.32 3.88
C LEU A 30 -8.57 -7.84 3.50
N HIS A 31 -9.27 -6.94 4.19
CA HIS A 31 -9.02 -5.52 4.02
C HIS A 31 -7.76 -5.15 4.78
N VAL A 32 -6.90 -4.38 4.13
CA VAL A 32 -5.64 -3.95 4.75
C VAL A 32 -5.92 -2.89 5.80
N LEU A 33 -5.53 -3.18 7.04
CA LEU A 33 -5.70 -2.26 8.16
C LEU A 33 -4.43 -1.46 8.43
N GLY A 34 -3.29 -1.95 7.96
CA GLY A 34 -2.01 -1.30 8.15
C GLY A 34 -0.87 -2.26 7.91
N GLY A 35 0.32 -1.87 8.25
CA GLY A 35 1.51 -2.69 8.11
C GLY A 35 2.76 -1.87 8.25
N THR A 36 3.90 -2.48 7.97
CA THR A 36 5.18 -1.80 8.00
C THR A 36 5.49 -1.24 6.62
N VAL A 37 5.60 0.07 6.52
CA VAL A 37 5.92 0.72 5.25
C VAL A 37 7.39 0.52 4.94
N VAL A 38 7.68 -0.17 3.85
CA VAL A 38 9.06 -0.45 3.45
C VAL A 38 9.47 0.31 2.20
N PHE A 39 8.50 0.78 1.43
CA PHE A 39 8.78 1.55 0.23
C PHE A 39 7.50 2.24 -0.22
N HIS A 40 7.65 3.37 -0.88
CA HIS A 40 6.52 4.06 -1.49
C HIS A 40 6.99 4.82 -2.72
N SER A 41 6.11 4.99 -3.67
CA SER A 41 6.43 5.70 -4.90
C SER A 41 5.14 6.07 -5.61
N LYS A 42 5.21 7.11 -6.42
CA LYS A 42 4.10 7.46 -7.29
C LYS A 42 4.01 6.52 -8.49
N SER A 43 5.08 5.80 -8.74
CA SER A 43 5.13 4.82 -9.82
C SER A 43 4.84 3.43 -9.27
N GLU A 44 3.75 2.82 -9.72
CA GLU A 44 3.38 1.47 -9.36
C GLU A 44 4.47 0.47 -9.76
N GLU A 45 5.07 0.69 -10.91
CA GLU A 45 6.12 -0.17 -11.41
C GLU A 45 7.31 -0.24 -10.48
N GLU A 46 7.70 0.90 -9.92
CA GLU A 46 8.82 0.95 -8.98
C GLU A 46 8.52 0.16 -7.72
N VAL A 47 7.28 0.23 -7.26
CA VAL A 47 6.88 -0.49 -6.05
C VAL A 47 6.93 -2.00 -6.29
N TYR A 48 6.45 -2.44 -7.44
CA TYR A 48 6.49 -3.87 -7.79
C TYR A 48 7.92 -4.36 -7.92
N ARG A 49 8.77 -3.55 -8.52
CA ARG A 49 10.19 -3.90 -8.67
C ARG A 49 10.86 -4.02 -7.31
N LYS A 50 10.55 -3.08 -6.41
CA LYS A 50 11.11 -3.10 -5.07
C LYS A 50 10.64 -4.32 -4.29
N ALA A 51 9.37 -4.68 -4.43
CA ALA A 51 8.84 -5.86 -3.77
C ALA A 51 9.59 -7.13 -4.20
N ALA A 52 9.86 -7.24 -5.49
CA ALA A 52 10.60 -8.38 -6.02
C ALA A 52 12.04 -8.38 -5.50
N GLU A 53 12.64 -7.21 -5.39
CA GLU A 53 14.00 -7.06 -4.91
C GLU A 53 14.14 -7.44 -3.44
N LEU A 54 13.19 -7.05 -2.62
CA LEU A 54 13.23 -7.29 -1.20
C LEU A 54 12.85 -8.73 -0.82
N ARG A 55 12.15 -9.43 -1.69
CA ARG A 55 11.76 -10.83 -1.48
C ARG A 55 11.04 -11.07 -0.17
N LEU A 56 10.12 -10.19 0.15
CA LEU A 56 9.35 -10.30 1.37
C LEU A 56 8.33 -11.44 1.28
N LYS A 57 8.06 -12.09 2.40
CA LYS A 57 7.13 -13.22 2.42
C LYS A 57 5.67 -12.80 2.39
N ARG A 58 5.35 -11.76 3.15
CA ARG A 58 3.98 -11.25 3.23
C ARG A 58 4.02 -9.77 2.89
N ILE A 59 3.33 -9.40 1.83
CA ILE A 59 3.32 -8.01 1.40
C ILE A 59 1.92 -7.60 1.00
N ALA A 60 1.68 -6.31 1.03
CA ALA A 60 0.46 -5.73 0.48
C ALA A 60 0.81 -4.43 -0.22
N TYR A 61 0.01 -4.09 -1.21
CA TYR A 61 0.13 -2.82 -1.90
C TYR A 61 -1.06 -1.97 -1.53
N LEU A 62 -0.83 -0.73 -1.18
CA LEU A 62 -1.88 0.20 -0.83
C LEU A 62 -1.70 1.48 -1.62
N TYR A 63 -2.76 1.90 -2.30
CA TYR A 63 -2.73 3.15 -3.02
C TYR A 63 -3.44 4.22 -2.19
N THR A 64 -2.79 5.35 -1.97
CA THR A 64 -3.32 6.41 -1.12
C THR A 64 -4.07 7.49 -1.89
N GLY A 65 -4.04 7.44 -3.22
CA GLY A 65 -4.76 8.41 -4.04
C GLY A 65 -6.25 8.18 -4.00
N LYS A 66 -6.97 9.18 -4.44
CA LYS A 66 -8.42 9.07 -4.57
C LYS A 66 -8.78 8.59 -5.95
N ILE A 67 -9.69 7.64 -6.00
CA ILE A 67 -10.25 7.20 -7.26
C ILE A 67 -11.50 8.03 -7.50
N ALA A 68 -11.55 8.72 -8.63
CA ALA A 68 -12.70 9.55 -8.95
C ALA A 68 -13.96 8.69 -9.07
N GLU A 69 -15.06 9.20 -8.54
CA GLU A 69 -16.32 8.46 -8.56
C GLU A 69 -16.77 8.12 -9.97
N ASP A 70 -16.59 9.05 -10.90
CA ASP A 70 -16.97 8.82 -12.28
C ASP A 70 -16.04 7.84 -12.98
N ALA A 71 -14.99 7.45 -12.34
CA ALA A 71 -14.06 6.45 -12.85
C ALA A 71 -14.34 5.07 -12.29
N ILE A 72 -15.50 4.88 -11.72
CA ILE A 72 -15.88 3.58 -11.21
C ILE A 72 -16.05 2.62 -12.36
N TRP A 73 -15.41 1.54 -12.24
CA TRP A 73 -15.41 0.53 -13.28
C TRP A 73 -16.56 -0.40 -13.02
N ILE A 74 -17.32 -0.61 -14.04
CA ILE A 74 -18.36 -1.58 -13.98
C ILE A 74 -17.88 -2.79 -14.75
N PHE A 75 -17.77 -3.85 -14.04
CA PHE A 75 -17.21 -5.06 -14.61
C PHE A 75 -18.27 -6.13 -14.73
#